data_bdb81d009db0fde9838c022db8bd0b3d
#
_entry.id   bdb81d009db0fde9838c022db8bd0b3d
#
_cell.length_a   1.000
_cell.length_b   1.000
_cell.length_c   1.000
_cell.angle_alpha   90.00
_cell.angle_beta   90.00
_cell.angle_gamma   90.00
#
_symmetry.space_group_name_H-M   'P 1'
#
loop_
_entity.id
_entity.type
_entity.pdbx_description
1 polymer ?
#
loop_
_entity_poly.entity_id
_entity_poly.type
_entity_poly.pdbx_seq_one_letter_code
_entity_poly.pdbx_strand_id
1 'polypeptide(L)'
;MISGRQNPARRPRGWHFIDIDVKKPDAGHACELDPVEGDCIVAALKREIAVLADRGAGRTARTDALKFVVHLVGDIHQPLHCSERDGDRGGNSLEVTLQGIGPDNKPRTADVNFHKLWDETLIGAHAFSWGAYASELETSVMPGMAAGMLQGEYTAGWANECFQQAVQVYDKVPTGTASNGRILIDETYQAFAQPILDRELVLGGLRLAAVLNDTLGKRPGEAEGK
;
A
#
# COMPACT_ATOMS: atom_id res chain seq x y z
N MET A 1 29.02 -11.20 20.40
CA MET A 1 28.08 -10.62 21.39
C MET A 1 27.46 -9.41 20.78
N ILE A 2 26.26 -9.54 20.20
CA ILE A 2 25.44 -8.40 19.80
C ILE A 2 24.05 -8.68 20.38
N SER A 3 23.86 -8.33 21.65
CA SER A 3 22.56 -8.31 22.29
C SER A 3 21.95 -6.91 22.18
N GLY A 4 21.57 -6.51 20.98
CA GLY A 4 20.68 -5.38 20.76
C GLY A 4 19.24 -5.89 20.76
N ARG A 5 18.63 -6.07 21.94
CA ARG A 5 17.17 -6.16 22.02
C ARG A 5 16.63 -4.81 21.56
N GLN A 6 16.29 -4.71 20.28
CA GLN A 6 15.51 -3.59 19.80
C GLN A 6 14.17 -3.65 20.56
N ASN A 7 13.84 -2.55 21.22
CA ASN A 7 12.58 -2.39 21.92
C ASN A 7 11.43 -2.50 20.92
N PRO A 8 10.53 -3.50 20.99
CA PRO A 8 9.45 -3.67 20.04
C PRO A 8 8.44 -2.50 20.01
N ALA A 9 8.58 -1.53 20.91
CA ALA A 9 7.69 -0.38 21.01
C ALA A 9 8.10 0.83 20.13
N ARG A 10 9.21 0.79 19.41
CA ARG A 10 9.65 1.85 18.49
C ARG A 10 9.99 1.25 17.13
N ARG A 11 8.98 1.03 16.33
CA ARG A 11 9.17 0.72 14.91
C ARG A 11 9.15 2.04 14.14
N PRO A 12 10.19 2.31 13.34
CA PRO A 12 10.30 3.57 12.63
C PRO A 12 9.08 3.81 11.72
N ARG A 13 8.59 5.04 11.68
CA ARG A 13 7.46 5.41 10.84
C ARG A 13 7.76 5.26 9.35
N GLY A 14 9.00 5.50 8.95
CA GLY A 14 9.47 5.38 7.59
C GLY A 14 9.29 4.00 6.94
N TRP A 15 9.13 2.95 7.75
CA TRP A 15 8.90 1.60 7.22
C TRP A 15 7.61 1.44 6.40
N HIS A 16 6.66 2.35 6.54
CA HIS A 16 5.34 2.26 5.92
C HIS A 16 5.25 2.94 4.56
N PHE A 17 6.27 3.71 4.15
CA PHE A 17 6.24 4.50 2.92
C PHE A 17 7.62 4.70 2.30
N ILE A 18 7.64 5.26 1.10
CA ILE A 18 8.80 5.83 0.42
C ILE A 18 8.37 7.13 -0.26
N ASP A 19 8.82 8.28 0.24
CA ASP A 19 8.43 9.59 -0.23
C ASP A 19 9.22 10.00 -1.51
N ILE A 20 8.86 9.42 -2.65
CA ILE A 20 9.44 9.80 -3.95
C ILE A 20 8.73 11.07 -4.43
N ASP A 21 9.48 12.16 -4.61
CA ASP A 21 8.92 13.42 -5.14
C ASP A 21 8.41 13.23 -6.58
N VAL A 22 7.12 13.46 -6.82
CA VAL A 22 6.49 13.30 -8.14
C VAL A 22 7.05 14.27 -9.19
N LYS A 23 7.68 15.37 -8.79
CA LYS A 23 8.29 16.36 -9.68
C LYS A 23 9.77 16.11 -9.96
N LYS A 24 10.44 15.44 -9.03
CA LYS A 24 11.89 15.12 -9.10
C LYS A 24 12.15 13.71 -8.58
N PRO A 25 11.77 12.67 -9.33
CA PRO A 25 11.84 11.30 -8.85
C PRO A 25 13.27 10.87 -8.50
N ASP A 26 13.52 10.52 -7.26
CA ASP A 26 14.75 9.92 -6.78
C ASP A 26 14.46 8.89 -5.68
N ALA A 27 14.16 7.67 -6.10
CA ALA A 27 13.84 6.58 -5.19
C ALA A 27 15.05 6.17 -4.31
N GLY A 28 16.28 6.39 -4.77
CA GLY A 28 17.49 6.10 -4.01
C GLY A 28 17.58 7.01 -2.79
N HIS A 29 17.44 8.32 -3.01
CA HIS A 29 17.44 9.31 -1.93
C HIS A 29 16.26 9.12 -0.97
N ALA A 30 15.06 8.86 -1.51
CA ALA A 30 13.85 8.64 -0.71
C ALA A 30 13.93 7.40 0.21
N CYS A 31 14.90 6.50 -0.01
CA CYS A 31 15.13 5.31 0.82
C CYS A 31 16.43 5.37 1.64
N GLU A 32 17.08 6.53 1.74
CA GLU A 32 18.22 6.69 2.64
C GLU A 32 17.79 6.55 4.10
N LEU A 33 18.69 5.98 4.91
CA LEU A 33 18.43 5.77 6.32
C LEU A 33 18.34 7.10 7.08
N ASP A 34 17.16 7.47 7.51
CA ASP A 34 16.94 8.59 8.44
C ASP A 34 17.13 8.13 9.89
N PRO A 35 17.87 8.87 10.74
CA PRO A 35 18.09 8.51 12.14
C PRO A 35 16.83 8.46 13.00
N VAL A 36 15.76 9.13 12.58
CA VAL A 36 14.48 9.25 13.32
C VAL A 36 13.41 8.37 12.71
N GLU A 37 13.21 8.47 11.39
CA GLU A 37 12.14 7.78 10.66
C GLU A 37 12.56 6.36 10.23
N GLY A 38 13.85 6.05 10.22
CA GLY A 38 14.38 4.76 9.78
C GLY A 38 14.62 4.69 8.28
N ASP A 39 14.59 3.47 7.75
CA ASP A 39 14.64 3.20 6.31
C ASP A 39 13.23 3.15 5.70
N CYS A 40 13.15 3.11 4.38
CA CYS A 40 11.88 3.11 3.66
C CYS A 40 11.18 1.74 3.65
N ILE A 41 9.93 1.70 3.16
CA ILE A 41 9.11 0.48 3.01
C ILE A 41 9.82 -0.61 2.19
N VAL A 42 10.59 -0.25 1.16
CA VAL A 42 11.33 -1.21 0.31
C VAL A 42 12.36 -1.97 1.14
N ALA A 43 13.14 -1.27 1.95
CA ALA A 43 14.17 -1.88 2.80
C ALA A 43 13.54 -2.67 3.94
N ALA A 44 12.48 -2.13 4.56
CA ALA A 44 11.74 -2.80 5.61
C ALA A 44 11.11 -4.12 5.12
N LEU A 45 10.42 -4.09 4.00
CA LEU A 45 9.78 -5.27 3.43
C LEU A 45 10.79 -6.35 3.04
N LYS A 46 11.92 -5.99 2.41
CA LYS A 46 13.03 -6.93 2.12
C LYS A 46 13.51 -7.64 3.38
N ARG A 47 13.72 -6.89 4.44
CA ARG A 47 14.20 -7.42 5.73
C ARG A 47 13.18 -8.37 6.37
N GLU A 48 11.93 -7.97 6.42
CA GLU A 48 10.88 -8.76 7.07
C GLU A 48 10.56 -10.04 6.28
N ILE A 49 10.62 -10.02 4.94
CA ILE A 49 10.55 -11.23 4.09
C ILE A 49 11.71 -12.18 4.40
N ALA A 50 12.94 -11.67 4.53
CA ALA A 50 14.10 -12.48 4.86
C ALA A 50 13.97 -13.16 6.24
N VAL A 51 13.50 -12.42 7.26
CA VAL A 51 13.23 -12.98 8.60
C VAL A 51 12.12 -14.04 8.56
N LEU A 52 11.05 -13.79 7.78
CA LEU A 52 9.95 -14.74 7.62
C LEU A 52 10.41 -16.04 6.96
N ALA A 53 11.30 -15.96 5.97
CA ALA A 53 11.86 -17.09 5.24
C ALA A 53 12.90 -17.89 6.07
N ASP A 54 13.58 -17.25 7.03
CA ASP A 54 14.60 -17.90 7.86
C ASP A 54 13.96 -18.88 8.85
N ARG A 55 14.06 -20.18 8.55
CA ARG A 55 13.56 -21.25 9.41
C ARG A 55 14.35 -21.41 10.70
N GLY A 56 15.55 -20.85 10.78
CA GLY A 56 16.38 -20.79 12.00
C GLY A 56 15.97 -19.65 12.94
N ALA A 57 15.24 -18.67 12.46
CA ALA A 57 14.72 -17.59 13.28
C ALA A 57 13.67 -18.10 14.27
N GLY A 58 13.67 -17.53 15.48
CA GLY A 58 12.70 -17.90 16.52
C GLY A 58 11.26 -17.59 16.14
N ARG A 59 10.31 -18.39 16.67
CA ARG A 59 8.88 -18.26 16.36
C ARG A 59 8.35 -16.82 16.52
N THR A 60 8.74 -16.13 17.58
CA THR A 60 8.30 -14.75 17.83
C THR A 60 8.75 -13.81 16.71
N ALA A 61 10.04 -13.87 16.32
CA ALA A 61 10.57 -13.05 15.24
C ALA A 61 9.84 -13.29 13.91
N ARG A 62 9.62 -14.56 13.55
CA ARG A 62 8.88 -14.92 12.33
C ARG A 62 7.40 -14.51 12.39
N THR A 63 6.77 -14.62 13.57
CA THR A 63 5.39 -14.15 13.75
C THR A 63 5.28 -12.64 13.58
N ASP A 64 6.23 -11.89 14.09
CA ASP A 64 6.26 -10.43 13.92
C ASP A 64 6.57 -10.05 12.46
N ALA A 65 7.54 -10.73 11.84
CA ALA A 65 7.84 -10.56 10.43
C ALA A 65 6.62 -10.83 9.53
N LEU A 66 5.84 -11.90 9.81
CA LEU A 66 4.60 -12.17 9.08
C LEU A 66 3.61 -11.00 9.14
N LYS A 67 3.41 -10.42 10.34
CA LYS A 67 2.50 -9.27 10.50
C LYS A 67 2.96 -8.08 9.67
N PHE A 68 4.30 -7.83 9.64
CA PHE A 68 4.83 -6.76 8.82
C PHE A 68 4.72 -7.04 7.34
N VAL A 69 5.06 -8.25 6.89
CA VAL A 69 4.92 -8.60 5.48
C VAL A 69 3.49 -8.41 5.01
N VAL A 70 2.49 -8.86 5.79
CA VAL A 70 1.08 -8.65 5.45
C VAL A 70 0.74 -7.15 5.36
N HIS A 71 1.17 -6.36 6.32
CA HIS A 71 0.88 -4.93 6.38
C HIS A 71 1.60 -4.15 5.28
N LEU A 72 2.92 -4.30 5.17
CA LEU A 72 3.74 -3.55 4.22
C LEU A 72 3.47 -3.92 2.76
N VAL A 73 3.05 -5.15 2.48
CA VAL A 73 2.56 -5.48 1.12
C VAL A 73 1.27 -4.73 0.81
N GLY A 74 0.39 -4.53 1.78
CA GLY A 74 -0.76 -3.64 1.60
C GLY A 74 -0.33 -2.20 1.34
N ASP A 75 0.51 -1.64 2.19
CA ASP A 75 0.98 -0.26 2.11
C ASP A 75 1.63 0.07 0.76
N ILE A 76 2.54 -0.80 0.25
CA ILE A 76 3.26 -0.57 -1.01
C ILE A 76 2.37 -0.64 -2.26
N HIS A 77 1.09 -1.00 -2.11
CA HIS A 77 0.07 -0.97 -3.16
C HIS A 77 -0.92 0.19 -3.01
N GLN A 78 -0.73 1.08 -2.04
CA GLN A 78 -1.47 2.33 -1.92
C GLN A 78 -0.63 3.46 -2.53
N PRO A 79 -1.08 4.13 -3.60
CA PRO A 79 -0.25 5.09 -4.35
C PRO A 79 0.46 6.16 -3.51
N LEU A 80 -0.20 6.68 -2.48
CA LEU A 80 0.35 7.74 -1.64
C LEU A 80 1.36 7.26 -0.59
N HIS A 81 1.55 5.94 -0.42
CA HIS A 81 2.66 5.38 0.34
C HIS A 81 3.98 5.35 -0.44
N CYS A 82 3.96 5.67 -1.74
CA CYS A 82 5.14 5.62 -2.59
C CYS A 82 5.55 6.98 -3.16
N SER A 83 4.99 8.07 -2.63
CA SER A 83 5.18 9.37 -3.23
C SER A 83 4.88 10.53 -2.30
N GLU A 84 5.47 11.67 -2.62
CA GLU A 84 5.06 12.97 -2.07
C GLU A 84 5.00 14.03 -3.18
N ARG A 85 4.33 15.14 -2.90
CA ARG A 85 4.28 16.32 -3.75
C ARG A 85 4.44 17.57 -2.92
N ASP A 86 5.51 18.34 -3.17
CA ASP A 86 5.78 19.62 -2.48
C ASP A 86 5.86 19.50 -0.94
N GLY A 87 6.34 18.37 -0.42
CA GLY A 87 6.43 18.12 1.02
C GLY A 87 5.08 17.85 1.69
N ASP A 88 4.07 17.39 0.94
CA ASP A 88 2.74 17.09 1.47
C ASP A 88 2.66 15.78 2.26
N ARG A 89 3.80 15.06 2.38
CA ARG A 89 3.91 13.82 3.16
C ARG A 89 2.94 12.75 2.67
N GLY A 90 2.98 12.47 1.36
CA GLY A 90 2.07 11.51 0.75
C GLY A 90 0.61 11.92 0.85
N GLY A 91 0.30 13.22 0.71
CA GLY A 91 -1.05 13.74 0.79
C GLY A 91 -1.61 13.94 2.21
N ASN A 92 -0.81 13.67 3.27
CA ASN A 92 -1.27 13.88 4.65
C ASN A 92 -1.51 15.36 4.98
N SER A 93 -0.83 16.28 4.30
CA SER A 93 -1.01 17.73 4.48
C SER A 93 -2.02 18.34 3.52
N LEU A 94 -2.62 17.55 2.63
CA LEU A 94 -3.58 18.02 1.64
C LEU A 94 -5.01 17.73 2.10
N GLU A 95 -5.72 18.78 2.49
CA GLU A 95 -7.07 18.68 3.03
C GLU A 95 -8.12 18.63 1.91
N VAL A 96 -8.98 17.62 1.93
CA VAL A 96 -10.00 17.39 0.90
C VAL A 96 -11.39 17.19 1.51
N THR A 97 -12.42 17.49 0.72
CA THR A 97 -13.81 17.12 1.00
C THR A 97 -14.28 16.20 -0.11
N LEU A 98 -14.57 14.93 0.21
CA LEU A 98 -15.27 14.03 -0.69
C LEU A 98 -16.76 14.41 -0.74
N GLN A 99 -17.28 14.65 -1.95
CA GLN A 99 -18.71 14.69 -2.26
C GLN A 99 -18.97 13.65 -3.36
N GLY A 100 -19.36 12.47 -2.98
CA GLY A 100 -19.52 11.33 -3.87
C GLY A 100 -20.76 10.50 -3.54
N ILE A 101 -20.82 9.34 -4.15
CA ILE A 101 -21.92 8.38 -3.95
C ILE A 101 -21.42 7.20 -3.11
N GLY A 102 -22.20 6.83 -2.12
CA GLY A 102 -21.92 5.66 -1.29
C GLY A 102 -22.47 4.36 -1.89
N PRO A 103 -22.16 3.20 -1.26
CA PRO A 103 -22.55 1.89 -1.77
C PRO A 103 -24.06 1.61 -1.72
N ASP A 104 -24.83 2.47 -1.04
CA ASP A 104 -26.30 2.48 -1.06
C ASP A 104 -26.88 3.43 -2.12
N ASN A 105 -26.04 3.89 -3.02
CA ASN A 105 -26.37 4.87 -4.07
C ASN A 105 -26.92 6.20 -3.52
N LYS A 106 -26.46 6.58 -2.30
CA LYS A 106 -26.83 7.86 -1.68
C LYS A 106 -25.62 8.81 -1.59
N PRO A 107 -25.86 10.13 -1.64
CA PRO A 107 -24.81 11.10 -1.46
C PRO A 107 -24.06 10.91 -0.13
N ARG A 108 -22.75 10.99 -0.19
CA ARG A 108 -21.83 10.95 0.95
C ARG A 108 -20.92 12.17 0.93
N THR A 109 -20.66 12.71 2.11
CA THR A 109 -19.67 13.79 2.28
C THR A 109 -18.74 13.41 3.42
N ALA A 110 -17.43 13.58 3.19
CA ALA A 110 -16.40 13.33 4.19
C ALA A 110 -15.27 14.35 4.10
N ASP A 111 -14.93 14.96 5.22
CA ASP A 111 -13.77 15.84 5.37
C ASP A 111 -12.59 15.03 5.93
N VAL A 112 -11.56 14.87 5.10
CA VAL A 112 -10.37 14.07 5.42
C VAL A 112 -9.12 14.71 4.81
N ASN A 113 -7.94 14.17 5.09
CA ASN A 113 -6.77 14.47 4.24
C ASN A 113 -6.72 13.52 3.04
N PHE A 114 -5.93 13.88 2.04
CA PHE A 114 -5.86 13.14 0.78
C PHE A 114 -5.27 11.73 0.94
N HIS A 115 -4.36 11.53 1.89
CA HIS A 115 -3.84 10.20 2.24
C HIS A 115 -4.96 9.29 2.76
N LYS A 116 -5.71 9.75 3.76
CA LYS A 116 -6.83 9.02 4.33
C LYS A 116 -7.97 8.78 3.34
N LEU A 117 -8.14 9.67 2.35
CA LEU A 117 -9.09 9.45 1.26
C LEU A 117 -8.79 8.12 0.56
N TRP A 118 -7.52 7.84 0.26
CA TRP A 118 -7.08 6.62 -0.41
C TRP A 118 -6.98 5.40 0.50
N ASP A 119 -6.56 5.57 1.76
CA ASP A 119 -6.48 4.46 2.73
C ASP A 119 -7.83 3.85 3.05
N GLU A 120 -8.87 4.69 3.19
CA GLU A 120 -10.12 4.26 3.81
C GLU A 120 -11.37 4.76 3.08
N THR A 121 -11.40 6.07 2.73
CA THR A 121 -12.66 6.74 2.42
C THR A 121 -13.24 6.30 1.09
N LEU A 122 -12.41 6.15 0.06
CA LEU A 122 -12.83 5.66 -1.27
C LEU A 122 -13.32 4.21 -1.18
N ILE A 123 -12.63 3.37 -0.41
CA ILE A 123 -13.03 1.97 -0.18
C ILE A 123 -14.40 1.91 0.50
N GLY A 124 -14.57 2.69 1.57
CA GLY A 124 -15.84 2.76 2.30
C GLY A 124 -16.98 3.41 1.51
N ALA A 125 -16.66 4.25 0.51
CA ALA A 125 -17.63 4.79 -0.43
C ALA A 125 -18.08 3.76 -1.48
N HIS A 126 -17.25 2.77 -1.80
CA HIS A 126 -17.56 1.73 -2.78
C HIS A 126 -18.34 0.56 -2.15
N ALA A 127 -17.97 0.10 -0.97
CA ALA A 127 -18.55 -1.14 -0.41
C ALA A 127 -18.88 -1.06 1.09
N PHE A 128 -19.98 -1.70 1.48
CA PHE A 128 -20.38 -1.85 2.89
C PHE A 128 -19.62 -2.93 3.64
N SER A 129 -19.06 -3.90 2.93
CA SER A 129 -18.48 -5.11 3.49
C SER A 129 -17.20 -5.49 2.77
N TRP A 130 -16.13 -5.63 3.52
CA TRP A 130 -14.85 -6.11 3.02
C TRP A 130 -14.96 -7.45 2.28
N GLY A 131 -15.73 -8.40 2.83
CA GLY A 131 -15.89 -9.71 2.20
C GLY A 131 -16.65 -9.62 0.86
N ALA A 132 -17.67 -8.79 0.77
CA ALA A 132 -18.40 -8.57 -0.48
C ALA A 132 -17.50 -7.92 -1.53
N TYR A 133 -16.73 -6.91 -1.14
CA TYR A 133 -15.80 -6.24 -2.04
C TYR A 133 -14.68 -7.18 -2.51
N ALA A 134 -14.09 -7.96 -1.61
CA ALA A 134 -13.11 -8.97 -2.00
C ALA A 134 -13.67 -9.96 -3.03
N SER A 135 -14.89 -10.47 -2.83
CA SER A 135 -15.55 -11.37 -3.80
C SER A 135 -15.86 -10.68 -5.13
N GLU A 136 -16.21 -9.41 -5.12
CA GLU A 136 -16.37 -8.61 -6.35
C GLU A 136 -15.04 -8.51 -7.10
N LEU A 137 -13.95 -8.16 -6.41
CA LEU A 137 -12.62 -8.05 -6.99
C LEU A 137 -12.13 -9.40 -7.56
N GLU A 138 -12.36 -10.51 -6.86
CA GLU A 138 -12.03 -11.86 -7.33
C GLU A 138 -12.74 -12.24 -8.63
N THR A 139 -13.98 -11.80 -8.80
CA THR A 139 -14.80 -12.18 -9.96
C THR A 139 -14.70 -11.22 -11.13
N SER A 140 -14.50 -9.93 -10.89
CA SER A 140 -14.56 -8.89 -11.91
C SER A 140 -13.19 -8.33 -12.34
N VAL A 141 -12.23 -8.24 -11.43
CA VAL A 141 -10.91 -7.61 -11.67
C VAL A 141 -9.80 -8.64 -11.83
N MET A 142 -9.70 -9.59 -10.90
CA MET A 142 -8.62 -10.57 -10.86
C MET A 142 -8.48 -11.39 -12.17
N PRO A 143 -9.56 -11.83 -12.86
CA PRO A 143 -9.42 -12.58 -14.11
C PRO A 143 -8.74 -11.81 -15.24
N GLY A 144 -8.76 -10.47 -15.19
CA GLY A 144 -8.08 -9.60 -16.16
C GLY A 144 -6.60 -9.39 -15.87
N MET A 145 -6.11 -9.87 -14.71
CA MET A 145 -4.73 -9.66 -14.29
C MET A 145 -3.80 -10.68 -14.99
N ALA A 146 -2.77 -10.16 -15.67
CA ALA A 146 -1.79 -11.01 -16.34
C ALA A 146 -0.88 -11.71 -15.31
N ALA A 147 -0.59 -13.01 -15.52
CA ALA A 147 0.31 -13.78 -14.65
C ALA A 147 1.70 -13.15 -14.50
N GLY A 148 2.17 -12.42 -15.53
CA GLY A 148 3.44 -11.68 -15.48
C GLY A 148 3.48 -10.53 -14.47
N MET A 149 2.32 -10.01 -14.02
CA MET A 149 2.26 -8.96 -12.99
C MET A 149 2.69 -9.44 -11.60
N LEU A 150 2.76 -10.76 -11.41
CA LEU A 150 3.21 -11.38 -10.16
C LEU A 150 4.71 -11.63 -10.15
N GLN A 151 5.37 -11.57 -11.32
CA GLN A 151 6.80 -11.82 -11.48
C GLN A 151 7.56 -10.48 -11.40
N GLY A 152 8.76 -10.54 -10.90
CA GLY A 152 9.63 -9.38 -10.83
C GLY A 152 10.39 -9.29 -9.50
N GLU A 153 11.22 -8.28 -9.40
CA GLU A 153 11.91 -8.01 -8.14
C GLU A 153 10.88 -7.51 -7.11
N TYR A 154 10.62 -8.32 -6.09
CA TYR A 154 9.81 -7.91 -4.95
C TYR A 154 10.34 -6.59 -4.40
N THR A 155 9.44 -5.72 -3.99
CA THR A 155 9.74 -4.47 -3.29
C THR A 155 10.12 -3.27 -4.17
N ALA A 156 11.30 -3.21 -4.79
CA ALA A 156 11.72 -2.04 -5.58
C ALA A 156 10.89 -1.87 -6.86
N GLY A 157 10.59 -2.97 -7.56
CA GLY A 157 9.68 -2.96 -8.71
C GLY A 157 8.28 -2.51 -8.32
N TRP A 158 7.76 -3.01 -7.20
CA TRP A 158 6.44 -2.63 -6.69
C TRP A 158 6.37 -1.16 -6.27
N ALA A 159 7.42 -0.64 -5.61
CA ALA A 159 7.51 0.78 -5.27
C ALA A 159 7.50 1.67 -6.51
N ASN A 160 8.19 1.25 -7.58
CA ASN A 160 8.16 1.99 -8.84
C ASN A 160 6.78 1.96 -9.51
N GLU A 161 6.10 0.80 -9.55
CA GLU A 161 4.73 0.70 -10.07
C GLU A 161 3.77 1.58 -9.25
N CYS A 162 3.84 1.50 -7.93
CA CYS A 162 3.08 2.32 -7.00
C CYS A 162 3.31 3.82 -7.26
N PHE A 163 4.57 4.24 -7.43
CA PHE A 163 4.92 5.61 -7.79
C PHE A 163 4.28 6.05 -9.12
N GLN A 164 4.26 5.20 -10.14
CA GLN A 164 3.61 5.52 -11.43
C GLN A 164 2.09 5.73 -11.27
N GLN A 165 1.45 5.00 -10.37
CA GLN A 165 0.04 5.26 -10.02
C GLN A 165 -0.10 6.58 -9.26
N ALA A 166 0.80 6.87 -8.33
CA ALA A 166 0.79 8.11 -7.56
C ALA A 166 0.90 9.36 -8.46
N VAL A 167 1.75 9.33 -9.48
CA VAL A 167 1.83 10.43 -10.47
C VAL A 167 0.47 10.71 -11.09
N GLN A 168 -0.26 9.67 -11.52
CA GLN A 168 -1.60 9.82 -12.11
C GLN A 168 -2.61 10.35 -11.07
N VAL A 169 -2.53 9.84 -9.84
CA VAL A 169 -3.39 10.25 -8.71
C VAL A 169 -3.22 11.72 -8.41
N TYR A 170 -1.99 12.21 -8.34
CA TYR A 170 -1.70 13.62 -8.10
C TYR A 170 -2.06 14.54 -9.28
N ASP A 171 -1.85 14.08 -10.51
CA ASP A 171 -2.21 14.84 -11.72
C ASP A 171 -3.71 15.10 -11.84
N LYS A 172 -4.53 14.21 -11.30
CA LYS A 172 -5.98 14.30 -11.35
C LYS A 172 -6.61 14.98 -10.15
N VAL A 173 -5.81 15.41 -9.16
CA VAL A 173 -6.33 16.19 -8.03
C VAL A 173 -7.03 17.45 -8.57
N PRO A 174 -8.33 17.64 -8.26
CA PRO A 174 -9.07 18.81 -8.75
C PRO A 174 -8.50 20.12 -8.21
N THR A 175 -8.71 21.22 -8.96
CA THR A 175 -8.37 22.57 -8.52
C THR A 175 -9.54 23.29 -7.86
N GLY A 176 -10.75 22.71 -7.92
CA GLY A 176 -11.95 23.25 -7.29
C GLY A 176 -11.94 23.09 -5.78
N THR A 177 -12.56 24.04 -5.08
CA THR A 177 -12.68 24.00 -3.62
C THR A 177 -14.13 23.86 -3.18
N ALA A 178 -14.35 23.09 -2.13
CA ALA A 178 -15.61 23.03 -1.40
C ALA A 178 -15.85 24.33 -0.61
N SER A 179 -17.06 24.53 -0.10
CA SER A 179 -17.45 25.71 0.66
C SER A 179 -16.63 25.97 1.94
N ASN A 180 -15.97 24.94 2.46
CA ASN A 180 -15.06 25.01 3.61
C ASN A 180 -13.60 25.32 3.22
N GLY A 181 -13.31 25.59 1.94
CA GLY A 181 -11.98 25.91 1.43
C GLY A 181 -11.07 24.71 1.16
N ARG A 182 -11.53 23.47 1.42
CA ARG A 182 -10.80 22.24 1.10
C ARG A 182 -10.93 21.89 -0.39
N ILE A 183 -10.02 21.12 -0.94
CA ILE A 183 -10.13 20.63 -2.32
C ILE A 183 -11.37 19.74 -2.42
N LEU A 184 -12.20 20.02 -3.44
CA LEU A 184 -13.40 19.21 -3.68
C LEU A 184 -13.06 17.97 -4.49
N ILE A 185 -13.27 16.81 -3.90
CA ILE A 185 -13.22 15.50 -4.56
C ILE A 185 -14.65 15.10 -4.89
N ASP A 186 -14.98 15.11 -6.16
CA ASP A 186 -16.33 14.79 -6.65
C ASP A 186 -16.45 13.37 -7.22
N GLU A 187 -17.61 13.03 -7.76
CA GLU A 187 -17.89 11.75 -8.39
C GLU A 187 -16.97 11.48 -9.60
N THR A 188 -16.50 12.52 -10.29
CA THR A 188 -15.57 12.38 -11.42
C THR A 188 -14.23 11.84 -10.95
N TYR A 189 -13.71 12.40 -9.85
CA TYR A 189 -12.48 11.87 -9.24
C TYR A 189 -12.69 10.47 -8.67
N GLN A 190 -13.82 10.22 -8.01
CA GLN A 190 -14.17 8.89 -7.47
C GLN A 190 -14.18 7.85 -8.60
N ALA A 191 -14.82 8.14 -9.73
CA ALA A 191 -14.85 7.25 -10.90
C ALA A 191 -13.46 7.03 -11.52
N PHE A 192 -12.58 8.03 -11.51
CA PHE A 192 -11.19 7.89 -11.93
C PHE A 192 -10.38 7.02 -10.96
N ALA A 193 -10.56 7.21 -9.65
CA ALA A 193 -9.77 6.52 -8.62
C ALA A 193 -10.14 5.03 -8.50
N GLN A 194 -11.41 4.66 -8.71
CA GLN A 194 -11.93 3.33 -8.47
C GLN A 194 -11.15 2.22 -9.20
N PRO A 195 -10.91 2.28 -10.52
CA PRO A 195 -10.17 1.22 -11.21
C PRO A 195 -8.70 1.09 -10.77
N ILE A 196 -8.09 2.18 -10.30
CA ILE A 196 -6.73 2.13 -9.72
C ILE A 196 -6.78 1.41 -8.37
N LEU A 197 -7.73 1.79 -7.51
CA LEU A 197 -7.94 1.18 -6.21
C LEU A 197 -8.18 -0.33 -6.32
N ASP A 198 -9.11 -0.73 -7.19
CA ASP A 198 -9.46 -2.13 -7.44
C ASP A 198 -8.25 -2.95 -7.89
N ARG A 199 -7.50 -2.41 -8.86
CA ARG A 199 -6.29 -3.04 -9.36
C ARG A 199 -5.23 -3.21 -8.28
N GLU A 200 -4.94 -2.18 -7.51
CA GLU A 200 -3.90 -2.21 -6.48
C GLU A 200 -4.28 -3.13 -5.31
N LEU A 201 -5.55 -3.19 -4.92
CA LEU A 201 -6.05 -4.16 -3.93
C LEU A 201 -5.86 -5.61 -4.39
N VAL A 202 -6.19 -5.92 -5.65
CA VAL A 202 -5.99 -7.26 -6.22
C VAL A 202 -4.51 -7.60 -6.32
N LEU A 203 -3.67 -6.69 -6.81
CA LEU A 203 -2.22 -6.89 -6.88
C LEU A 203 -1.61 -7.14 -5.52
N GLY A 204 -1.97 -6.34 -4.51
CA GLY A 204 -1.52 -6.52 -3.14
C GLY A 204 -1.84 -7.91 -2.61
N GLY A 205 -3.09 -8.38 -2.82
CA GLY A 205 -3.52 -9.72 -2.41
C GLY A 205 -2.76 -10.85 -3.11
N LEU A 206 -2.63 -10.78 -4.44
CA LEU A 206 -1.94 -11.79 -5.24
C LEU A 206 -0.43 -11.83 -4.93
N ARG A 207 0.21 -10.67 -4.79
CA ARG A 207 1.64 -10.56 -4.46
C ARG A 207 1.93 -11.02 -3.03
N LEU A 208 1.03 -10.71 -2.09
CA LEU A 208 1.12 -11.26 -0.74
C LEU A 208 1.04 -12.79 -0.75
N ALA A 209 0.10 -13.37 -1.49
CA ALA A 209 -0.02 -14.81 -1.62
C ALA A 209 1.25 -15.44 -2.22
N ALA A 210 1.85 -14.82 -3.26
CA ALA A 210 3.12 -15.27 -3.83
C ALA A 210 4.25 -15.25 -2.79
N VAL A 211 4.45 -14.14 -2.09
CA VAL A 211 5.48 -14.02 -1.02
C VAL A 211 5.28 -15.07 0.07
N LEU A 212 4.06 -15.28 0.52
CA LEU A 212 3.77 -16.28 1.56
C LEU A 212 4.03 -17.71 1.08
N ASN A 213 3.67 -18.03 -0.17
CA ASN A 213 3.97 -19.34 -0.76
C ASN A 213 5.47 -19.57 -0.89
N ASP A 214 6.24 -18.57 -1.31
CA ASP A 214 7.69 -18.67 -1.46
C ASP A 214 8.40 -18.82 -0.11
N THR A 215 7.94 -18.10 0.92
CA THR A 215 8.60 -18.06 2.23
C THR A 215 8.15 -19.17 3.18
N LEU A 216 6.89 -19.56 3.11
CA LEU A 216 6.27 -20.54 4.03
C LEU A 216 5.95 -21.88 3.38
N GLY A 217 5.91 -21.94 2.05
CA GLY A 217 5.59 -23.15 1.28
C GLY A 217 6.55 -24.31 1.55
N LYS A 218 6.15 -25.51 1.15
CA LYS A 218 6.97 -26.73 1.24
C LYS A 218 8.16 -26.60 0.28
N ARG A 219 9.35 -27.05 0.71
CA ARG A 219 10.48 -27.15 -0.20
C ARG A 219 10.19 -28.22 -1.27
N PRO A 220 10.69 -28.04 -2.52
CA PRO A 220 10.75 -29.15 -3.46
C PRO A 220 11.52 -30.32 -2.82
N GLY A 221 10.86 -31.45 -2.61
CA GLY A 221 11.45 -32.64 -1.96
C GLY A 221 10.92 -33.00 -0.57
N GLU A 222 10.13 -32.16 0.09
CA GLU A 222 9.33 -32.58 1.26
C GLU A 222 8.09 -33.34 0.74
N ALA A 223 8.22 -34.67 0.64
CA ALA A 223 7.13 -35.56 0.25
C ALA A 223 5.93 -35.37 1.18
N GLU A 224 4.72 -35.44 0.62
CA GLU A 224 3.50 -35.56 1.40
C GLU A 224 3.65 -36.79 2.30
N GLY A 225 3.85 -36.56 3.61
CA GLY A 225 3.77 -37.64 4.59
C GLY A 225 2.38 -38.25 4.52
N LYS A 226 2.35 -39.52 4.11
CA LYS A 226 1.15 -40.38 4.11
C LYS A 226 0.62 -40.56 5.52
#